data_bf36cfdbf3c4bbc217abc55dfeaacf05
#
_entry.id   bf36cfdbf3c4bbc217abc55dfeaacf05
#
_cell.length_a   1.000
_cell.length_b   1.000
_cell.length_c   1.000
_cell.angle_alpha   90.00
_cell.angle_beta   90.00
_cell.angle_gamma   90.00
#
_symmetry.space_group_name_H-M   'P 1'
#
loop_
_entity.id
_entity.type
_entity.pdbx_description
1 polymer ?
#
loop_
_entity_poly.entity_id
_entity_poly.type
_entity_poly.pdbx_seq_one_letter_code
_entity_poly.pdbx_strand_id
1 'polypeptide(L)'
;MAHPAPEPLDPNITQIYQVFAGEFADKYLDSYLLPQLVKSTKETAEDLDDWVAILDEPTPSLRMFYGSYAYSRRGKDRDAFSRITLKALDALLETNPIENLLEEADGTAIWDEFVNQCDHSGIKPSEDHNRGIVQGILELSQEIYRIDGIGSIGGWIADGIEKTGHLEPQFNRIVDIRGVGPKSASTFLRDIVLIYNLEQKVAPVDRIHFQTIDRWARAIAPYCVPEPQDDRMADWIVAGKINKYARRARVSGIRFNLGLTYFGQRIVREPDMFPREIKKLIPSLR
;
A
#
# COMPACT_ATOMS: atom_id res chain seq x y z
N MET A 1 -26.93 -29.09 8.96
CA MET A 1 -26.83 -29.46 7.55
C MET A 1 -25.45 -29.04 7.06
N ALA A 2 -24.66 -30.00 6.54
CA ALA A 2 -23.34 -29.62 5.96
C ALA A 2 -23.59 -28.87 4.65
N HIS A 3 -23.02 -27.69 4.52
CA HIS A 3 -23.01 -26.97 3.23
C HIS A 3 -22.30 -27.84 2.20
N PRO A 4 -22.84 -27.99 0.98
CA PRO A 4 -22.14 -28.70 -0.09
C PRO A 4 -20.75 -28.01 -0.30
N ALA A 5 -19.73 -28.83 -0.56
CA ALA A 5 -18.41 -28.32 -0.91
C ALA A 5 -18.54 -27.37 -2.11
N PRO A 6 -17.88 -26.21 -2.07
CA PRO A 6 -17.96 -25.27 -3.18
C PRO A 6 -17.45 -25.93 -4.47
N GLU A 7 -18.15 -25.70 -5.57
CA GLU A 7 -17.73 -26.19 -6.89
C GLU A 7 -16.27 -25.81 -7.19
N PRO A 8 -15.51 -26.68 -7.87
CA PRO A 8 -14.14 -26.35 -8.26
C PRO A 8 -14.11 -25.09 -9.13
N LEU A 9 -13.08 -24.27 -8.95
CA LEU A 9 -12.87 -23.06 -9.75
C LEU A 9 -12.45 -23.46 -11.17
N ASP A 10 -12.87 -22.68 -12.16
CA ASP A 10 -12.42 -22.85 -13.55
C ASP A 10 -10.87 -22.89 -13.62
N PRO A 11 -10.29 -23.87 -14.34
CA PRO A 11 -8.83 -24.01 -14.44
C PRO A 11 -8.13 -22.75 -14.97
N ASN A 12 -8.73 -22.02 -15.92
CA ASN A 12 -8.16 -20.77 -16.44
C ASN A 12 -8.12 -19.68 -15.37
N ILE A 13 -9.21 -19.56 -14.59
CA ILE A 13 -9.27 -18.61 -13.46
C ILE A 13 -8.21 -18.99 -12.44
N THR A 14 -8.09 -20.27 -12.09
CA THR A 14 -7.07 -20.74 -11.16
C THR A 14 -5.66 -20.39 -11.66
N GLN A 15 -5.38 -20.60 -12.94
CA GLN A 15 -4.11 -20.29 -13.57
C GLN A 15 -3.81 -18.77 -13.53
N ILE A 16 -4.80 -17.91 -13.78
CA ILE A 16 -4.66 -16.46 -13.64
C ILE A 16 -4.16 -16.12 -12.24
N TYR A 17 -4.86 -16.60 -11.20
CA TYR A 17 -4.46 -16.31 -9.82
C TYR A 17 -3.06 -16.82 -9.50
N GLN A 18 -2.70 -18.03 -9.94
CA GLN A 18 -1.38 -18.61 -9.68
C GLN A 18 -0.23 -17.85 -10.35
N VAL A 19 -0.40 -17.47 -11.61
CA VAL A 19 0.64 -16.72 -12.35
C VAL A 19 0.85 -15.34 -11.75
N PHE A 20 -0.24 -14.64 -11.43
CA PHE A 20 -0.13 -13.30 -10.84
C PHE A 20 0.41 -13.33 -9.42
N ALA A 21 -0.02 -14.27 -8.58
CA ALA A 21 0.47 -14.39 -7.21
C ALA A 21 1.87 -15.02 -7.10
N GLY A 22 2.34 -15.69 -8.14
CA GLY A 22 3.68 -16.25 -8.26
C GLY A 22 4.64 -15.29 -8.96
N GLU A 23 4.99 -15.61 -10.22
CA GLU A 23 6.03 -14.93 -11.00
C GLU A 23 5.91 -13.41 -11.04
N PHE A 24 4.71 -12.87 -11.25
CA PHE A 24 4.57 -11.41 -11.36
C PHE A 24 4.63 -10.70 -10.01
N ALA A 25 4.20 -11.36 -8.92
CA ALA A 25 4.39 -10.84 -7.58
C ALA A 25 5.87 -10.75 -7.21
N ASP A 26 6.66 -11.79 -7.52
CA ASP A 26 8.10 -11.77 -7.29
C ASP A 26 8.79 -10.65 -8.07
N LYS A 27 8.42 -10.49 -9.35
CA LYS A 27 8.93 -9.37 -10.17
C LYS A 27 8.53 -7.99 -9.61
N TYR A 28 7.35 -7.86 -9.00
CA TYR A 28 6.97 -6.62 -8.33
C TYR A 28 7.84 -6.36 -7.10
N LEU A 29 8.07 -7.38 -6.28
CA LEU A 29 8.94 -7.27 -5.11
C LEU A 29 10.32 -6.78 -5.51
N ASP A 30 10.97 -7.48 -6.44
CA ASP A 30 12.35 -7.21 -6.84
C ASP A 30 12.52 -5.87 -7.58
N SER A 31 11.52 -5.50 -8.41
CA SER A 31 11.63 -4.33 -9.29
C SER A 31 11.03 -3.05 -8.73
N TYR A 32 10.22 -3.16 -7.67
CA TYR A 32 9.47 -2.03 -7.13
C TYR A 32 9.53 -1.91 -5.63
N LEU A 33 9.01 -2.90 -4.88
CA LEU A 33 8.83 -2.73 -3.44
C LEU A 33 10.18 -2.62 -2.73
N LEU A 34 11.08 -3.58 -2.92
CA LEU A 34 12.39 -3.56 -2.26
C LEU A 34 13.24 -2.34 -2.67
N PRO A 35 13.40 -2.00 -3.96
CA PRO A 35 14.09 -0.76 -4.35
C PRO A 35 13.45 0.52 -3.78
N GLN A 36 12.12 0.53 -3.65
CA GLN A 36 11.41 1.67 -3.11
C GLN A 36 11.59 1.81 -1.60
N LEU A 37 11.63 0.70 -0.86
CA LEU A 37 11.98 0.66 0.56
C LEU A 37 13.39 1.24 0.76
N VAL A 38 14.39 0.68 0.10
CA VAL A 38 15.78 1.18 0.16
C VAL A 38 15.85 2.69 -0.11
N LYS A 39 15.21 3.14 -1.18
CA LYS A 39 15.21 4.55 -1.58
C LYS A 39 14.55 5.47 -0.56
N SER A 40 13.42 5.05 0.03
CA SER A 40 12.65 5.90 0.93
C SER A 40 13.22 5.89 2.34
N THR A 41 13.59 4.73 2.87
CA THR A 41 14.08 4.59 4.25
C THR A 41 15.56 4.94 4.39
N LYS A 42 16.36 4.81 3.32
CA LYS A 42 17.83 4.84 3.29
C LYS A 42 18.47 3.63 4.00
N GLU A 43 17.69 2.61 4.30
CA GLU A 43 18.13 1.36 4.90
C GLU A 43 18.28 0.27 3.84
N THR A 44 18.97 -0.79 4.17
CA THR A 44 19.12 -1.99 3.35
C THR A 44 18.86 -3.22 4.20
N ALA A 45 18.24 -4.23 3.60
CA ALA A 45 17.94 -5.49 4.23
C ALA A 45 18.17 -6.62 3.22
N GLU A 46 18.49 -7.82 3.71
CA GLU A 46 18.70 -8.99 2.88
C GLU A 46 17.38 -9.68 2.52
N ASP A 47 16.43 -9.66 3.45
CA ASP A 47 15.12 -10.28 3.27
C ASP A 47 13.97 -9.43 3.88
N LEU A 48 12.75 -9.95 3.83
CA LEU A 48 11.58 -9.25 4.37
C LEU A 48 11.54 -9.25 5.90
N ASP A 49 12.13 -10.23 6.56
CA ASP A 49 12.16 -10.29 8.01
C ASP A 49 13.08 -9.19 8.60
N ASP A 50 14.19 -8.89 7.93
CA ASP A 50 15.03 -7.72 8.26
C ASP A 50 14.26 -6.41 8.11
N TRP A 51 13.41 -6.30 7.07
CA TRP A 51 12.56 -5.12 6.89
C TRP A 51 11.56 -4.93 8.03
N VAL A 52 11.10 -5.99 8.69
CA VAL A 52 10.23 -5.88 9.88
C VAL A 52 10.95 -5.09 10.97
N ALA A 53 12.16 -5.50 11.33
CA ALA A 53 12.94 -4.81 12.38
C ALA A 53 13.22 -3.34 12.03
N ILE A 54 13.49 -3.04 10.76
CA ILE A 54 13.69 -1.66 10.29
C ILE A 54 12.42 -0.84 10.40
N LEU A 55 11.28 -1.39 9.99
CA LEU A 55 10.00 -0.67 9.98
C LEU A 55 9.31 -0.62 11.35
N ASP A 56 9.78 -1.36 12.33
CA ASP A 56 9.39 -1.20 13.73
C ASP A 56 9.96 0.11 14.34
N GLU A 57 10.97 0.69 13.71
CA GLU A 57 11.48 2.00 14.08
C GLU A 57 10.65 3.14 13.47
N PRO A 58 10.41 4.26 14.20
CA PRO A 58 9.55 5.34 13.74
C PRO A 58 10.10 6.06 12.50
N THR A 59 11.38 6.34 12.43
CA THR A 59 11.98 7.09 11.31
C THR A 59 11.87 6.34 9.98
N PRO A 60 12.29 5.08 9.84
CA PRO A 60 12.10 4.32 8.60
C PRO A 60 10.62 4.17 8.22
N SER A 61 9.74 3.94 9.21
CA SER A 61 8.30 3.82 8.99
C SER A 61 7.70 5.11 8.43
N LEU A 62 8.00 6.27 9.00
CA LEU A 62 7.61 7.59 8.48
C LEU A 62 8.17 7.83 7.08
N ARG A 63 9.46 7.55 6.86
CA ARG A 63 10.11 7.70 5.57
C ARG A 63 9.47 6.85 4.49
N MET A 64 9.13 5.60 4.80
CA MET A 64 8.41 4.70 3.90
C MET A 64 7.07 5.32 3.49
N PHE A 65 6.29 5.81 4.46
CA PHE A 65 4.99 6.41 4.16
C PHE A 65 5.12 7.67 3.31
N TYR A 66 5.95 8.64 3.71
CA TYR A 66 6.17 9.88 2.95
C TYR A 66 6.75 9.65 1.56
N GLY A 67 7.74 8.77 1.48
CA GLY A 67 8.47 8.53 0.25
C GLY A 67 7.68 7.79 -0.81
N SER A 68 6.74 6.94 -0.39
CA SER A 68 6.16 5.94 -1.25
C SER A 68 4.64 6.03 -1.43
N TYR A 69 3.90 6.48 -0.40
CA TYR A 69 2.43 6.36 -0.39
C TYR A 69 1.71 7.69 -0.22
N ALA A 70 2.30 8.67 0.44
CA ALA A 70 1.67 9.94 0.78
C ALA A 70 1.10 10.69 -0.43
N TYR A 71 1.84 10.71 -1.53
CA TYR A 71 1.50 11.49 -2.71
C TYR A 71 1.03 10.62 -3.89
N SER A 72 -0.14 10.00 -3.78
CA SER A 72 -0.67 9.08 -4.82
C SER A 72 -1.38 9.77 -5.98
N ARG A 73 -1.61 11.08 -5.93
CA ARG A 73 -2.32 11.80 -7.00
C ARG A 73 -1.52 11.81 -8.30
N ARG A 74 -2.23 11.64 -9.42
CA ARG A 74 -1.66 11.84 -10.77
C ARG A 74 -1.24 13.29 -10.93
N GLY A 75 0.06 13.56 -11.03
CA GLY A 75 0.61 14.87 -11.27
C GLY A 75 2.12 14.77 -11.48
N LYS A 76 2.69 15.72 -12.21
CA LYS A 76 4.14 15.81 -12.48
C LYS A 76 4.95 15.98 -11.19
N ASP A 77 4.33 16.45 -10.13
CA ASP A 77 5.00 16.90 -8.90
C ASP A 77 4.98 15.84 -7.76
N ARG A 78 4.37 14.66 -7.98
CA ARG A 78 4.30 13.61 -6.96
C ARG A 78 5.67 13.27 -6.37
N ASP A 79 6.61 12.93 -7.24
CA ASP A 79 7.97 12.53 -6.82
C ASP A 79 8.77 13.72 -6.26
N ALA A 80 8.44 14.93 -6.68
CA ALA A 80 9.03 16.14 -6.13
C ALA A 80 8.58 16.37 -4.68
N PHE A 81 7.29 16.31 -4.41
CA PHE A 81 6.76 16.48 -3.05
C PHE A 81 7.22 15.38 -2.10
N SER A 82 7.26 14.12 -2.53
CA SER A 82 7.86 13.04 -1.74
C SER A 82 9.30 13.35 -1.34
N ARG A 83 10.14 13.75 -2.30
CA ARG A 83 11.55 14.10 -2.02
C ARG A 83 11.68 15.30 -1.09
N ILE A 84 10.84 16.32 -1.28
CA ILE A 84 10.84 17.52 -0.44
C ILE A 84 10.44 17.17 0.99
N THR A 85 9.42 16.36 1.18
CA THR A 85 9.00 15.92 2.52
C THR A 85 10.09 15.11 3.21
N LEU A 86 10.77 14.21 2.48
CA LEU A 86 11.89 13.47 3.04
C LEU A 86 13.07 14.37 3.41
N LYS A 87 13.35 15.42 2.62
CA LYS A 87 14.37 16.43 2.97
C LYS A 87 13.97 17.25 4.20
N ALA A 88 12.70 17.61 4.32
CA ALA A 88 12.21 18.32 5.50
C ALA A 88 12.34 17.44 6.77
N LEU A 89 11.98 16.17 6.68
CA LEU A 89 12.19 15.24 7.78
C LEU A 89 13.69 15.09 8.13
N ASP A 90 14.55 14.94 7.12
CA ASP A 90 16.00 14.84 7.33
C ASP A 90 16.55 16.08 8.04
N ALA A 91 16.19 17.30 7.59
CA ALA A 91 16.65 18.54 8.20
C ALA A 91 16.24 18.69 9.66
N LEU A 92 15.03 18.25 10.02
CA LEU A 92 14.59 18.23 11.42
C LEU A 92 15.37 17.23 12.24
N LEU A 93 15.63 16.04 11.69
CA LEU A 93 16.38 14.98 12.38
C LEU A 93 17.89 15.27 12.53
N GLU A 94 18.46 16.17 11.71
CA GLU A 94 19.83 16.63 11.90
C GLU A 94 20.02 17.46 13.18
N THR A 95 18.95 18.11 13.65
CA THR A 95 18.98 18.99 14.82
C THR A 95 18.29 18.42 16.04
N ASN A 96 17.39 17.46 15.87
CA ASN A 96 16.58 16.87 16.94
C ASN A 96 16.49 15.36 16.79
N PRO A 97 16.60 14.58 17.90
CA PRO A 97 16.21 13.17 17.90
C PRO A 97 14.74 12.99 17.49
N ILE A 98 14.40 11.85 16.93
CA ILE A 98 13.00 11.56 16.48
C ILE A 98 12.02 11.66 17.65
N GLU A 99 12.42 11.26 18.85
CA GLU A 99 11.59 11.30 20.06
C GLU A 99 11.06 12.71 20.33
N ASN A 100 11.89 13.73 20.15
CA ASN A 100 11.47 15.12 20.35
C ASN A 100 10.36 15.52 19.38
N LEU A 101 10.45 15.08 18.09
CA LEU A 101 9.41 15.33 17.11
C LEU A 101 8.11 14.56 17.45
N LEU A 102 8.23 13.38 18.05
CA LEU A 102 7.08 12.56 18.43
C LEU A 102 6.41 13.06 19.71
N GLU A 103 7.15 13.75 20.59
CA GLU A 103 6.60 14.38 21.80
C GLU A 103 5.93 15.74 21.55
N GLU A 104 6.18 16.38 20.40
CA GLU A 104 5.55 17.65 20.05
C GLU A 104 4.01 17.57 20.03
N ALA A 105 3.37 18.71 20.27
CA ALA A 105 1.91 18.78 20.34
C ALA A 105 1.23 18.60 18.97
N ASP A 106 1.93 19.01 17.89
CA ASP A 106 1.41 19.00 16.53
C ASP A 106 2.53 18.83 15.49
N GLY A 107 2.15 18.64 14.23
CA GLY A 107 3.08 18.48 13.13
C GLY A 107 3.53 19.80 12.49
N THR A 108 3.51 20.93 13.20
CA THR A 108 3.80 22.26 12.62
C THR A 108 5.27 22.35 12.17
N ALA A 109 6.20 21.83 12.94
CA ALA A 109 7.63 21.89 12.61
C ALA A 109 7.96 21.26 11.24
N ILE A 110 7.40 20.09 10.94
CA ILE A 110 7.63 19.44 9.63
C ILE A 110 6.96 20.22 8.48
N TRP A 111 5.84 20.87 8.73
CA TRP A 111 5.19 21.71 7.72
C TRP A 111 6.04 22.94 7.38
N ASP A 112 6.54 23.64 8.39
CA ASP A 112 7.34 24.84 8.20
C ASP A 112 8.64 24.51 7.46
N GLU A 113 9.30 23.42 7.83
CA GLU A 113 10.49 22.96 7.11
C GLU A 113 10.15 22.48 5.69
N PHE A 114 9.01 21.81 5.47
CA PHE A 114 8.55 21.44 4.14
C PHE A 114 8.36 22.66 3.24
N VAL A 115 7.75 23.74 3.75
CA VAL A 115 7.60 25.01 3.01
C VAL A 115 8.97 25.59 2.65
N ASN A 116 9.88 25.63 3.61
CA ASN A 116 11.26 26.07 3.42
C ASN A 116 11.96 25.26 2.29
N GLN A 117 11.86 23.95 2.31
CA GLN A 117 12.41 23.07 1.26
C GLN A 117 11.72 23.25 -0.10
N CYS A 118 10.42 23.56 -0.12
CA CYS A 118 9.69 23.92 -1.33
C CYS A 118 10.26 25.21 -1.95
N ASP A 119 10.47 26.25 -1.16
CA ASP A 119 11.02 27.53 -1.60
C ASP A 119 12.43 27.35 -2.19
N HIS A 120 13.29 26.59 -1.52
CA HIS A 120 14.62 26.24 -2.04
C HIS A 120 14.58 25.45 -3.37
N SER A 121 13.50 24.70 -3.59
CA SER A 121 13.31 23.90 -4.81
C SER A 121 12.55 24.65 -5.91
N GLY A 122 12.09 25.86 -5.68
CA GLY A 122 11.28 26.64 -6.61
C GLY A 122 9.88 26.02 -6.88
N ILE A 123 9.37 25.24 -5.95
CA ILE A 123 8.07 24.55 -6.05
C ILE A 123 7.11 25.19 -5.05
N LYS A 124 5.94 25.58 -5.53
CA LYS A 124 4.91 26.17 -4.66
C LYS A 124 4.12 25.09 -3.95
N PRO A 125 4.14 25.01 -2.59
CA PRO A 125 3.29 24.08 -1.85
C PRO A 125 1.83 24.50 -1.94
N SER A 126 0.92 23.49 -1.87
CA SER A 126 -0.50 23.74 -1.67
C SER A 126 -0.85 23.54 -0.20
N GLU A 127 -1.18 24.60 0.49
CA GLU A 127 -1.57 24.52 1.90
C GLU A 127 -2.74 23.57 2.11
N ASP A 128 -3.76 23.63 1.24
CA ASP A 128 -4.92 22.76 1.32
C ASP A 128 -4.64 21.26 1.15
N HIS A 129 -3.61 20.89 0.39
CA HIS A 129 -3.33 19.49 0.07
C HIS A 129 -2.07 18.96 0.75
N ASN A 130 -0.97 19.72 0.68
CA ASN A 130 0.30 19.23 1.19
C ASN A 130 0.35 19.28 2.72
N ARG A 131 -0.21 20.34 3.34
CA ARG A 131 -0.19 20.48 4.81
C ARG A 131 -0.87 19.31 5.49
N GLY A 132 -2.08 18.95 5.06
CA GLY A 132 -2.81 17.85 5.65
C GLY A 132 -2.08 16.50 5.55
N ILE A 133 -1.34 16.27 4.45
CA ILE A 133 -0.52 15.06 4.28
C ILE A 133 0.70 15.11 5.20
N VAL A 134 1.47 16.21 5.12
CA VAL A 134 2.75 16.33 5.83
C VAL A 134 2.56 16.31 7.34
N GLN A 135 1.66 17.13 7.85
CA GLN A 135 1.35 17.15 9.29
C GLN A 135 0.64 15.87 9.74
N GLY A 136 -0.43 15.46 9.02
CA GLY A 136 -1.28 14.36 9.49
C GLY A 136 -0.57 13.00 9.55
N ILE A 137 0.46 12.76 8.74
CA ILE A 137 1.28 11.53 8.86
C ILE A 137 2.17 11.59 10.09
N LEU A 138 2.81 12.73 10.39
CA LEU A 138 3.58 12.89 11.62
C LEU A 138 2.68 12.82 12.85
N GLU A 139 1.53 13.50 12.84
CA GLU A 139 0.54 13.46 13.92
C GLU A 139 0.05 12.03 14.20
N LEU A 140 -0.13 11.19 13.17
CA LEU A 140 -0.42 9.77 13.37
C LEU A 140 0.72 9.07 14.14
N SER A 141 1.96 9.29 13.75
CA SER A 141 3.11 8.71 14.46
C SER A 141 3.22 9.23 15.91
N GLN A 142 2.98 10.51 16.14
CA GLN A 142 2.91 11.11 17.48
C GLN A 142 1.79 10.50 18.34
N GLU A 143 0.63 10.25 17.75
CA GLU A 143 -0.51 9.62 18.41
C GLU A 143 -0.17 8.18 18.83
N ILE A 144 0.49 7.43 17.94
CA ILE A 144 0.98 6.08 18.20
C ILE A 144 2.04 6.11 19.33
N TYR A 145 3.00 7.03 19.25
CA TYR A 145 4.05 7.19 20.26
C TYR A 145 3.49 7.43 21.67
N ARG A 146 2.42 8.22 21.79
CA ARG A 146 1.75 8.43 23.10
C ARG A 146 1.09 7.15 23.66
N ILE A 147 0.84 6.15 22.81
CA ILE A 147 0.20 4.89 23.20
C ILE A 147 1.24 3.81 23.50
N ASP A 148 2.24 3.65 22.65
CA ASP A 148 3.21 2.55 22.70
C ASP A 148 4.65 2.96 23.06
N GLY A 149 4.96 4.27 23.05
CA GLY A 149 6.29 4.80 23.32
C GLY A 149 7.29 4.60 22.16
N ILE A 150 6.84 4.11 21.00
CA ILE A 150 7.69 3.84 19.83
C ILE A 150 7.32 4.77 18.67
N GLY A 151 6.05 4.82 18.28
CA GLY A 151 5.56 5.70 17.22
C GLY A 151 5.74 5.16 15.79
N SER A 152 6.06 3.89 15.61
CA SER A 152 6.12 3.26 14.30
C SER A 152 4.73 3.00 13.74
N ILE A 153 4.43 3.54 12.55
CA ILE A 153 3.15 3.29 11.86
C ILE A 153 3.07 1.83 11.39
N GLY A 154 4.19 1.26 10.90
CA GLY A 154 4.27 -0.14 10.49
C GLY A 154 4.02 -1.10 11.65
N GLY A 155 4.75 -0.91 12.75
CA GLY A 155 4.60 -1.69 13.98
C GLY A 155 3.20 -1.60 14.58
N TRP A 156 2.60 -0.39 14.61
CA TRP A 156 1.22 -0.18 15.07
C TRP A 156 0.18 -0.94 14.24
N ILE A 157 0.35 -1.00 12.91
CA ILE A 157 -0.53 -1.78 12.03
C ILE A 157 -0.38 -3.27 12.35
N ALA A 158 0.86 -3.75 12.46
CA ALA A 158 1.16 -5.15 12.74
C ALA A 158 0.60 -5.59 14.09
N ASP A 159 0.84 -4.80 15.14
CA ASP A 159 0.34 -5.05 16.50
C ASP A 159 -1.19 -5.07 16.55
N GLY A 160 -1.85 -4.15 15.86
CA GLY A 160 -3.32 -4.12 15.74
C GLY A 160 -3.88 -5.40 15.12
N ILE A 161 -3.27 -5.88 14.02
CA ILE A 161 -3.66 -7.14 13.38
C ILE A 161 -3.39 -8.33 14.30
N GLU A 162 -2.23 -8.38 14.95
CA GLU A 162 -1.88 -9.49 15.84
C GLU A 162 -2.82 -9.62 17.03
N LYS A 163 -3.22 -8.50 17.62
CA LYS A 163 -4.12 -8.47 18.77
C LYS A 163 -5.57 -8.75 18.44
N THR A 164 -6.04 -8.28 17.29
CA THR A 164 -7.49 -8.27 17.00
C THR A 164 -7.89 -9.06 15.76
N GLY A 165 -6.97 -9.32 14.84
CA GLY A 165 -7.27 -9.84 13.52
C GLY A 165 -7.92 -8.81 12.58
N HIS A 166 -8.15 -7.57 13.04
CA HIS A 166 -8.82 -6.53 12.27
C HIS A 166 -7.83 -5.54 11.67
N LEU A 167 -8.14 -5.06 10.46
CA LEU A 167 -7.37 -4.07 9.72
C LEU A 167 -8.18 -2.78 9.46
N GLU A 168 -9.50 -2.86 9.57
CA GLU A 168 -10.40 -1.72 9.34
C GLU A 168 -10.08 -0.50 10.21
N PRO A 169 -9.76 -0.62 11.52
CA PRO A 169 -9.42 0.54 12.35
C PRO A 169 -8.21 1.31 11.82
N GLN A 170 -7.15 0.61 11.41
CA GLN A 170 -5.94 1.20 10.84
C GLN A 170 -6.23 1.83 9.47
N PHE A 171 -7.02 1.17 8.63
CA PHE A 171 -7.45 1.72 7.35
C PHE A 171 -8.19 3.05 7.53
N ASN A 172 -9.19 3.07 8.40
CA ASN A 172 -9.99 4.26 8.66
C ASN A 172 -9.12 5.40 9.20
N ARG A 173 -8.24 5.13 10.17
CA ARG A 173 -7.35 6.15 10.74
C ARG A 173 -6.39 6.75 9.70
N ILE A 174 -5.89 5.95 8.76
CA ILE A 174 -5.03 6.44 7.66
C ILE A 174 -5.84 7.26 6.65
N VAL A 175 -7.04 6.85 6.32
CA VAL A 175 -7.92 7.58 5.38
C VAL A 175 -8.39 8.92 5.95
N ASP A 176 -8.48 9.05 7.28
CA ASP A 176 -8.81 10.31 7.96
C ASP A 176 -7.71 11.37 7.81
N ILE A 177 -6.50 10.98 7.43
CA ILE A 177 -5.43 11.95 7.11
C ILE A 177 -5.81 12.72 5.85
N ARG A 178 -6.00 14.03 5.99
CA ARG A 178 -6.40 14.90 4.87
C ARG A 178 -5.39 14.78 3.71
N GLY A 179 -5.87 14.33 2.55
CA GLY A 179 -5.06 14.16 1.36
C GLY A 179 -4.58 12.72 1.11
N VAL A 180 -4.68 11.84 2.09
CA VAL A 180 -4.49 10.40 1.93
C VAL A 180 -5.83 9.76 1.55
N GLY A 181 -5.92 9.21 0.35
CA GLY A 181 -7.16 8.56 -0.11
C GLY A 181 -7.17 7.06 0.17
N PRO A 182 -8.35 6.40 0.04
CA PRO A 182 -8.49 4.95 0.26
C PRO A 182 -7.50 4.10 -0.55
N LYS A 183 -7.19 4.51 -1.77
CA LYS A 183 -6.22 3.79 -2.62
C LYS A 183 -4.80 3.82 -2.04
N SER A 184 -4.34 4.97 -1.54
CA SER A 184 -3.03 5.10 -0.88
C SER A 184 -2.97 4.27 0.38
N ALA A 185 -4.02 4.37 1.21
CA ALA A 185 -4.14 3.59 2.44
C ALA A 185 -4.10 2.08 2.13
N SER A 186 -4.92 1.59 1.18
CA SER A 186 -4.91 0.17 0.80
C SER A 186 -3.57 -0.29 0.26
N THR A 187 -2.86 0.55 -0.53
CA THR A 187 -1.54 0.18 -1.06
C THR A 187 -0.51 0.09 0.07
N PHE A 188 -0.51 1.05 0.99
CA PHE A 188 0.38 1.03 2.16
C PHE A 188 0.11 -0.17 3.06
N LEU A 189 -1.16 -0.40 3.44
CA LEU A 189 -1.56 -1.53 4.26
C LEU A 189 -1.22 -2.88 3.62
N ARG A 190 -1.42 -3.01 2.29
CA ARG A 190 -1.04 -4.20 1.53
C ARG A 190 0.44 -4.52 1.71
N ASP A 191 1.29 -3.51 1.55
CA ASP A 191 2.73 -3.71 1.58
C ASP A 191 3.23 -3.95 3.01
N ILE A 192 2.66 -3.30 4.03
CA ILE A 192 2.91 -3.61 5.46
C ILE A 192 2.47 -5.04 5.80
N VAL A 193 1.24 -5.43 5.47
CA VAL A 193 0.74 -6.79 5.75
C VAL A 193 1.59 -7.86 5.07
N LEU A 194 2.14 -7.56 3.88
CA LEU A 194 3.06 -8.46 3.20
C LEU A 194 4.41 -8.57 3.94
N ILE A 195 5.05 -7.44 4.25
CA ILE A 195 6.36 -7.38 4.91
C ILE A 195 6.32 -8.09 6.27
N TYR A 196 5.28 -7.83 7.05
CA TYR A 196 5.07 -8.46 8.36
C TYR A 196 4.45 -9.87 8.29
N ASN A 197 4.24 -10.42 7.09
CA ASN A 197 3.65 -11.75 6.86
C ASN A 197 2.32 -11.99 7.60
N LEU A 198 1.44 -10.99 7.62
CA LEU A 198 0.22 -11.00 8.44
C LEU A 198 -1.06 -11.35 7.68
N GLU A 199 -1.02 -11.61 6.36
CA GLU A 199 -2.24 -11.83 5.56
C GLU A 199 -3.17 -12.90 6.16
N GLN A 200 -2.60 -13.98 6.70
CA GLN A 200 -3.41 -15.07 7.26
C GLN A 200 -4.04 -14.71 8.62
N LYS A 201 -3.48 -13.74 9.33
CA LYS A 201 -4.01 -13.23 10.60
C LYS A 201 -5.16 -12.24 10.40
N VAL A 202 -5.20 -11.55 9.23
CA VAL A 202 -6.28 -10.61 8.91
C VAL A 202 -7.59 -11.34 8.68
N ALA A 203 -8.64 -10.90 9.40
CA ALA A 203 -10.00 -11.43 9.27
C ALA A 203 -10.46 -11.36 7.79
N PRO A 204 -11.13 -12.40 7.27
CA PRO A 204 -11.52 -12.44 5.84
C PRO A 204 -12.32 -11.22 5.36
N VAL A 205 -13.12 -10.61 6.22
CA VAL A 205 -13.93 -9.43 5.92
C VAL A 205 -13.05 -8.19 5.71
N ASP A 206 -11.95 -8.06 6.43
CA ASP A 206 -11.06 -6.90 6.40
C ASP A 206 -10.01 -6.98 5.28
N ARG A 207 -9.90 -8.13 4.62
CA ARG A 207 -8.94 -8.30 3.49
C ARG A 207 -9.25 -7.40 2.29
N ILE A 208 -10.41 -6.77 2.24
CA ILE A 208 -10.75 -5.75 1.25
C ILE A 208 -9.87 -4.49 1.40
N HIS A 209 -9.42 -4.18 2.62
CA HIS A 209 -8.64 -2.98 2.92
C HIS A 209 -7.20 -3.01 2.40
N PHE A 210 -6.67 -4.17 2.04
CA PHE A 210 -5.38 -4.28 1.37
C PHE A 210 -5.47 -4.62 -0.13
N GLN A 211 -6.67 -4.62 -0.71
CA GLN A 211 -6.85 -4.78 -2.15
C GLN A 211 -6.95 -3.41 -2.83
N THR A 212 -5.87 -3.01 -3.46
CA THR A 212 -5.88 -1.79 -4.26
C THR A 212 -6.69 -1.99 -5.53
N ILE A 213 -7.85 -1.33 -5.64
CA ILE A 213 -8.67 -1.36 -6.84
C ILE A 213 -8.32 -0.17 -7.72
N ASP A 214 -7.56 -0.45 -8.76
CA ASP A 214 -7.17 0.50 -9.78
C ASP A 214 -7.68 0.06 -11.16
N ARG A 215 -7.28 0.76 -12.21
CA ARG A 215 -7.65 0.41 -13.59
C ARG A 215 -7.25 -1.02 -13.97
N TRP A 216 -6.19 -1.56 -13.40
CA TRP A 216 -5.72 -2.91 -13.69
C TRP A 216 -6.57 -3.96 -13.00
N ALA A 217 -6.92 -3.72 -11.72
CA ALA A 217 -7.82 -4.59 -10.98
C ALA A 217 -9.21 -4.64 -11.65
N ARG A 218 -9.69 -3.52 -12.17
CA ARG A 218 -10.93 -3.51 -12.96
C ARG A 218 -10.79 -4.22 -14.30
N ALA A 219 -9.65 -4.07 -14.98
CA ALA A 219 -9.41 -4.73 -16.27
C ALA A 219 -9.29 -6.26 -16.16
N ILE A 220 -8.74 -6.80 -15.05
CA ILE A 220 -8.61 -8.25 -14.83
C ILE A 220 -9.92 -8.88 -14.33
N ALA A 221 -10.75 -8.15 -13.60
CA ALA A 221 -11.93 -8.72 -12.95
C ALA A 221 -12.82 -9.57 -13.88
N PRO A 222 -13.11 -9.19 -15.15
CA PRO A 222 -13.88 -10.02 -16.06
C PRO A 222 -13.27 -11.38 -16.39
N TYR A 223 -11.97 -11.54 -16.19
CA TYR A 223 -11.25 -12.79 -16.49
C TYR A 223 -11.05 -13.69 -15.27
N CYS A 224 -11.07 -13.12 -14.07
CA CYS A 224 -10.74 -13.85 -12.84
C CYS A 224 -11.90 -13.94 -11.84
N VAL A 225 -13.02 -13.28 -12.11
CA VAL A 225 -14.23 -13.33 -11.29
C VAL A 225 -15.38 -13.86 -12.15
N PRO A 226 -15.92 -15.07 -11.82
CA PRO A 226 -16.99 -15.71 -12.63
C PRO A 226 -18.29 -14.93 -12.68
N GLU A 227 -18.64 -14.18 -11.62
CA GLU A 227 -19.86 -13.39 -11.60
C GLU A 227 -19.78 -12.21 -12.58
N PRO A 228 -20.90 -11.81 -13.17
CA PRO A 228 -20.93 -10.63 -14.04
C PRO A 228 -20.30 -9.41 -13.39
N GLN A 229 -19.50 -8.68 -14.16
CA GLN A 229 -18.84 -7.46 -13.71
C GLN A 229 -19.59 -6.26 -14.30
N ASP A 230 -19.80 -5.22 -13.49
CA ASP A 230 -20.35 -3.94 -13.88
C ASP A 230 -19.30 -2.87 -13.57
N ASP A 231 -19.00 -2.01 -14.53
CA ASP A 231 -18.05 -0.90 -14.38
C ASP A 231 -18.43 0.06 -13.24
N ARG A 232 -19.71 0.08 -12.87
CA ARG A 232 -20.26 0.88 -11.77
C ARG A 232 -20.14 0.20 -10.40
N MET A 233 -19.68 -1.04 -10.37
CA MET A 233 -19.53 -1.77 -9.10
C MET A 233 -18.56 -1.04 -8.17
N ALA A 234 -18.95 -0.87 -6.90
CA ALA A 234 -18.10 -0.22 -5.91
C ALA A 234 -16.79 -0.99 -5.71
N ASP A 235 -15.69 -0.27 -5.44
CA ASP A 235 -14.36 -0.87 -5.30
C ASP A 235 -14.29 -1.97 -4.23
N TRP A 236 -14.97 -1.78 -3.10
CA TRP A 236 -15.01 -2.80 -2.03
C TRP A 236 -15.69 -4.11 -2.47
N ILE A 237 -16.65 -4.07 -3.39
CA ILE A 237 -17.29 -5.28 -3.94
C ILE A 237 -16.29 -6.02 -4.84
N VAL A 238 -15.59 -5.30 -5.70
CA VAL A 238 -14.55 -5.88 -6.57
C VAL A 238 -13.43 -6.49 -5.73
N ALA A 239 -12.98 -5.78 -4.71
CA ALA A 239 -11.98 -6.24 -3.75
C ALA A 239 -12.41 -7.53 -3.05
N GLY A 240 -13.65 -7.57 -2.56
CA GLY A 240 -14.23 -8.76 -1.91
C GLY A 240 -14.29 -9.97 -2.84
N LYS A 241 -14.69 -9.77 -4.11
CA LYS A 241 -14.72 -10.83 -5.12
C LYS A 241 -13.30 -11.34 -5.42
N ILE A 242 -12.34 -10.46 -5.67
CA ILE A 242 -10.93 -10.84 -5.90
C ILE A 242 -10.41 -11.68 -4.74
N ASN A 243 -10.59 -11.24 -3.50
CA ASN A 243 -10.17 -11.98 -2.31
C ASN A 243 -10.87 -13.35 -2.18
N LYS A 244 -12.17 -13.41 -2.45
CA LYS A 244 -12.94 -14.67 -2.45
C LYS A 244 -12.30 -15.68 -3.40
N TYR A 245 -11.97 -15.26 -4.61
CA TYR A 245 -11.44 -16.17 -5.64
C TYR A 245 -9.95 -16.46 -5.47
N ALA A 246 -9.14 -15.53 -4.96
CA ALA A 246 -7.76 -15.80 -4.55
C ALA A 246 -7.71 -16.94 -3.51
N ARG A 247 -8.57 -16.89 -2.49
CA ARG A 247 -8.69 -17.98 -1.49
C ARG A 247 -9.14 -19.30 -2.11
N ARG A 248 -10.08 -19.28 -3.06
CA ARG A 248 -10.51 -20.51 -3.78
C ARG A 248 -9.40 -21.08 -4.66
N ALA A 249 -8.60 -20.23 -5.28
CA ALA A 249 -7.40 -20.60 -6.03
C ALA A 249 -6.23 -21.01 -5.13
N ARG A 250 -6.36 -20.88 -3.80
CA ARG A 250 -5.32 -21.18 -2.79
C ARG A 250 -4.06 -20.34 -2.97
N VAL A 251 -4.22 -19.08 -3.30
CA VAL A 251 -3.12 -18.11 -3.41
C VAL A 251 -3.33 -16.93 -2.47
N SER A 252 -2.25 -16.20 -2.20
CA SER A 252 -2.28 -14.93 -1.49
C SER A 252 -3.01 -13.86 -2.31
N GLY A 253 -4.01 -13.21 -1.71
CA GLY A 253 -4.70 -12.07 -2.32
C GLY A 253 -3.80 -10.86 -2.48
N ILE A 254 -2.89 -10.64 -1.53
CA ILE A 254 -1.85 -9.60 -1.59
C ILE A 254 -0.94 -9.84 -2.78
N ARG A 255 -0.33 -11.03 -2.88
CA ARG A 255 0.57 -11.35 -3.98
C ARG A 255 -0.11 -11.25 -5.35
N PHE A 256 -1.39 -11.68 -5.45
CA PHE A 256 -2.17 -11.48 -6.67
C PHE A 256 -2.26 -9.99 -7.05
N ASN A 257 -2.55 -9.11 -6.09
CA ASN A 257 -2.65 -7.67 -6.33
C ASN A 257 -1.30 -7.03 -6.73
N LEU A 258 -0.19 -7.48 -6.13
CA LEU A 258 1.18 -7.06 -6.51
C LEU A 258 1.49 -7.44 -7.95
N GLY A 259 1.29 -8.72 -8.30
CA GLY A 259 1.54 -9.21 -9.64
C GLY A 259 0.68 -8.53 -10.69
N LEU A 260 -0.57 -8.24 -10.36
CA LEU A 260 -1.46 -7.48 -11.23
C LEU A 260 -0.94 -6.06 -11.47
N THR A 261 -0.46 -5.39 -10.43
CA THR A 261 0.13 -4.06 -10.53
C THR A 261 1.37 -4.10 -11.46
N TYR A 262 2.24 -5.09 -11.29
CA TYR A 262 3.41 -5.27 -12.15
C TYR A 262 3.02 -5.50 -13.61
N PHE A 263 2.14 -6.47 -13.86
CA PHE A 263 1.66 -6.82 -15.20
C PHE A 263 1.05 -5.60 -15.90
N GLY A 264 0.16 -4.90 -15.21
CA GLY A 264 -0.48 -3.70 -15.77
C GLY A 264 0.49 -2.59 -16.11
N GLN A 265 1.44 -2.30 -15.22
CA GLN A 265 2.35 -1.17 -15.39
C GLN A 265 3.53 -1.44 -16.32
N ARG A 266 4.03 -2.69 -16.38
CA ARG A 266 5.26 -3.04 -17.11
C ARG A 266 5.02 -3.78 -18.40
N ILE A 267 3.97 -4.62 -18.47
CA ILE A 267 3.69 -5.47 -19.62
C ILE A 267 2.60 -4.84 -20.48
N VAL A 268 1.45 -4.55 -19.88
CA VAL A 268 0.30 -4.01 -20.62
C VAL A 268 0.50 -2.53 -20.95
N ARG A 269 0.87 -1.70 -19.98
CA ARG A 269 1.11 -0.25 -20.04
C ARG A 269 -0.14 0.58 -20.36
N GLU A 270 -0.94 0.18 -21.37
CA GLU A 270 -2.18 0.83 -21.77
C GLU A 270 -3.38 -0.10 -21.54
N PRO A 271 -4.48 0.36 -20.88
CA PRO A 271 -5.60 -0.50 -20.47
C PRO A 271 -6.30 -1.23 -21.63
N ASP A 272 -6.40 -0.63 -22.81
CA ASP A 272 -6.99 -1.22 -24.01
C ASP A 272 -6.20 -2.41 -24.57
N MET A 273 -4.93 -2.52 -24.22
CA MET A 273 -4.08 -3.67 -24.56
C MET A 273 -4.27 -4.85 -23.62
N PHE A 274 -4.94 -4.65 -22.48
CA PHE A 274 -5.09 -5.69 -21.45
C PHE A 274 -5.71 -7.00 -21.99
N PRO A 275 -6.79 -6.98 -22.77
CA PRO A 275 -7.40 -8.20 -23.33
C PRO A 275 -6.45 -9.01 -24.21
N ARG A 276 -5.58 -8.32 -24.94
CA ARG A 276 -4.58 -8.97 -25.81
C ARG A 276 -3.46 -9.61 -24.99
N GLU A 277 -2.95 -8.90 -24.01
CA GLU A 277 -1.81 -9.38 -23.23
C GLU A 277 -2.19 -10.53 -22.28
N ILE A 278 -3.39 -10.50 -21.69
CA ILE A 278 -3.86 -11.61 -20.85
C ILE A 278 -4.10 -12.89 -21.69
N LYS A 279 -4.57 -12.77 -22.92
CA LYS A 279 -4.74 -13.93 -23.84
C LYS A 279 -3.41 -14.52 -24.29
N LYS A 280 -2.34 -13.73 -24.40
CA LYS A 280 -0.99 -14.28 -24.64
C LYS A 280 -0.49 -15.09 -23.45
N LEU A 281 -0.80 -14.62 -22.24
CA LEU A 281 -0.40 -15.27 -21.00
C LEU A 281 -1.17 -16.57 -20.77
N ILE A 282 -2.46 -16.57 -21.09
CA ILE A 282 -3.37 -17.71 -20.94
C ILE A 282 -4.12 -17.91 -22.25
N PRO A 283 -3.52 -18.68 -23.21
CA PRO A 283 -4.10 -18.84 -24.56
C PRO A 283 -5.49 -19.49 -24.60
N SER A 284 -5.86 -20.24 -23.54
CA SER A 284 -7.18 -20.87 -23.40
C SER A 284 -8.31 -19.89 -23.06
N LEU A 285 -8.02 -18.64 -22.70
CA LEU A 285 -9.04 -17.59 -22.54
C LEU A 285 -9.63 -17.22 -23.90
N ARG A 286 -10.93 -17.43 -24.04
CA ARG A 286 -11.72 -17.08 -25.25
C ARG A 286 -12.20 -15.65 -25.22
#